data_8104b8a56e0ce1135ee1ad38fc047daa
#
_entry.id   8104b8a56e0ce1135ee1ad38fc047daa
#
_cell.length_a   1.000
_cell.length_b   1.000
_cell.length_c   1.000
_cell.angle_alpha   90.00
_cell.angle_beta   90.00
_cell.angle_gamma   90.00
#
_symmetry.space_group_name_H-M   'P 1'
#
loop_
_entity.id
_entity.type
_entity.pdbx_description
1 polymer ?
#
loop_
_entity_poly.entity_id
_entity_poly.type
_entity_poly.pdbx_seq_one_letter_code
_entity_poly.pdbx_strand_id
1 'polypeptide(L)'
;MIRNLILTILTLCAAMCLCAAGLAAAEAAGGQSATRLLYQGHASIRIVTGEGKVVYIDPYAGEGYELPADLILVTHGHSDHNKVGLVKQRAGGCRVITHAEALAGGEHKSFDLGYVSVRAVEAGNNPNHDVSKCVGYVLTFSDGTSVYFSGDTSTTKQMPELAALKLDYAFFCCDGVFNMGAEEASQCAALVKAKQSVPYHTAAPRDTDFSMERAEEFKADNRLIIEKGQEMTLKHSR
;
A
#
# COMPACT_ATOMS: atom_id res chain seq x y z
N MET A 1 -33.97 47.62 -38.20
CA MET A 1 -34.19 46.35 -37.50
C MET A 1 -32.98 45.40 -37.50
N ILE A 2 -32.19 45.32 -38.59
CA ILE A 2 -31.05 44.39 -38.72
C ILE A 2 -29.85 44.74 -37.79
N ARG A 3 -29.60 46.01 -37.47
CA ARG A 3 -28.47 46.46 -36.67
C ARG A 3 -28.57 46.09 -35.18
N ASN A 4 -29.78 45.99 -34.63
CA ASN A 4 -30.01 45.62 -33.23
C ASN A 4 -29.96 44.11 -33.01
N LEU A 5 -30.25 43.30 -34.06
CA LEU A 5 -30.17 41.85 -34.00
C LEU A 5 -28.72 41.36 -33.94
N ILE A 6 -27.78 42.02 -34.66
CA ILE A 6 -26.35 41.65 -34.69
C ILE A 6 -25.67 41.96 -33.32
N LEU A 7 -26.08 43.05 -32.65
CA LEU A 7 -25.52 43.39 -31.33
C LEU A 7 -25.95 42.42 -30.24
N THR A 8 -27.16 41.88 -30.31
CA THR A 8 -27.69 40.89 -29.35
C THR A 8 -27.02 39.54 -29.49
N ILE A 9 -26.67 39.13 -30.70
CA ILE A 9 -25.98 37.85 -30.99
C ILE A 9 -24.50 37.90 -30.48
N LEU A 10 -23.84 39.04 -30.68
CA LEU A 10 -22.46 39.23 -30.20
C LEU A 10 -22.35 39.26 -28.66
N THR A 11 -23.35 39.79 -27.96
CA THR A 11 -23.36 39.78 -26.49
C THR A 11 -23.67 38.38 -25.93
N LEU A 12 -24.48 37.57 -26.59
CA LEU A 12 -24.78 36.20 -26.16
C LEU A 12 -23.54 35.27 -26.32
N CYS A 13 -22.79 35.41 -27.42
CA CYS A 13 -21.57 34.62 -27.62
C CYS A 13 -20.44 34.98 -26.63
N ALA A 14 -20.32 36.28 -26.24
CA ALA A 14 -19.34 36.70 -25.24
C ALA A 14 -19.65 36.15 -23.84
N ALA A 15 -20.94 36.05 -23.46
CA ALA A 15 -21.37 35.50 -22.19
C ALA A 15 -21.16 33.97 -22.13
N MET A 16 -21.36 33.23 -23.20
CA MET A 16 -21.09 31.78 -23.26
C MET A 16 -19.61 31.45 -23.22
N CYS A 17 -18.73 32.25 -23.82
CA CYS A 17 -17.27 32.03 -23.73
C CYS A 17 -16.71 32.30 -22.31
N LEU A 18 -17.25 33.24 -21.57
CA LEU A 18 -16.82 33.49 -20.19
C LEU A 18 -17.26 32.39 -19.22
N CYS A 19 -18.43 31.76 -19.46
CA CYS A 19 -18.87 30.62 -18.64
C CYS A 19 -18.04 29.36 -18.91
N ALA A 20 -17.59 29.11 -20.15
CA ALA A 20 -16.75 27.96 -20.49
C ALA A 20 -15.33 28.10 -19.90
N ALA A 21 -14.76 29.30 -19.86
CA ALA A 21 -13.46 29.57 -19.23
C ALA A 21 -13.52 29.47 -17.68
N GLY A 22 -14.65 29.77 -17.07
CA GLY A 22 -14.86 29.62 -15.61
C GLY A 22 -14.97 28.17 -15.16
N LEU A 23 -15.57 27.28 -15.97
CA LEU A 23 -15.63 25.83 -15.65
C LEU A 23 -14.25 25.15 -15.83
N ALA A 24 -13.47 25.51 -16.83
CA ALA A 24 -12.12 24.95 -17.02
C ALA A 24 -11.12 25.39 -15.93
N ALA A 25 -11.31 26.54 -15.30
CA ALA A 25 -10.47 27.02 -14.20
C ALA A 25 -10.85 26.41 -12.83
N ALA A 26 -12.06 25.85 -12.68
CA ALA A 26 -12.49 25.19 -11.45
C ALA A 26 -11.96 23.74 -11.31
N GLU A 27 -11.58 23.08 -12.41
CA GLU A 27 -10.95 21.76 -12.39
C GLU A 27 -9.44 21.79 -12.08
N ALA A 28 -8.79 22.95 -12.12
CA ALA A 28 -7.36 23.10 -11.84
C ALA A 28 -7.02 23.32 -10.34
N ALA A 29 -8.00 23.43 -9.45
CA ALA A 29 -7.80 23.35 -8.01
C ALA A 29 -7.87 21.87 -7.60
N GLY A 30 -6.94 21.05 -8.11
CA GLY A 30 -6.81 19.64 -7.78
C GLY A 30 -6.48 19.45 -6.31
N GLY A 31 -7.50 19.30 -5.47
CA GLY A 31 -7.32 18.72 -4.16
C GLY A 31 -6.70 17.34 -4.38
N GLN A 32 -5.49 17.13 -3.84
CA GLN A 32 -4.81 15.84 -3.88
C GLN A 32 -5.77 14.78 -3.34
N SER A 33 -6.12 13.77 -4.12
CA SER A 33 -7.01 12.71 -3.68
C SER A 33 -6.33 11.94 -2.54
N ALA A 34 -7.09 11.40 -1.62
CA ALA A 34 -6.50 10.65 -0.51
C ALA A 34 -5.89 9.32 -1.02
N THR A 35 -4.79 8.90 -0.41
CA THR A 35 -4.17 7.59 -0.66
C THR A 35 -5.13 6.47 -0.31
N ARG A 36 -5.33 5.50 -1.21
CA ARG A 36 -6.25 4.37 -1.04
C ARG A 36 -5.50 3.06 -1.11
N LEU A 37 -5.92 2.11 -0.30
CA LEU A 37 -5.39 0.77 -0.23
C LEU A 37 -6.49 -0.25 -0.53
N LEU A 38 -6.24 -1.16 -1.46
CA LEU A 38 -7.03 -2.37 -1.71
C LEU A 38 -6.27 -3.57 -1.12
N TYR A 39 -6.91 -4.30 -0.21
CA TYR A 39 -6.41 -5.60 0.25
C TYR A 39 -6.88 -6.69 -0.71
N GLN A 40 -5.96 -7.25 -1.49
CA GLN A 40 -6.29 -8.24 -2.53
C GLN A 40 -6.41 -9.67 -1.96
N GLY A 41 -5.93 -9.88 -0.73
CA GLY A 41 -5.87 -11.17 -0.05
C GLY A 41 -4.44 -11.67 0.13
N HIS A 42 -4.23 -12.68 0.97
CA HIS A 42 -2.92 -13.19 1.35
C HIS A 42 -2.01 -12.04 1.84
N ALA A 43 -0.86 -11.82 1.22
CA ALA A 43 -0.01 -10.65 1.46
C ALA A 43 -0.14 -9.57 0.36
N SER A 44 -1.07 -9.74 -0.59
CA SER A 44 -1.17 -8.90 -1.78
C SER A 44 -1.93 -7.60 -1.50
N ILE A 45 -1.28 -6.49 -1.82
CA ILE A 45 -1.81 -5.13 -1.60
C ILE A 45 -1.64 -4.30 -2.87
N ARG A 46 -2.66 -3.50 -3.20
CA ARG A 46 -2.55 -2.39 -4.14
C ARG A 46 -2.77 -1.06 -3.42
N ILE A 47 -1.92 -0.09 -3.66
CA ILE A 47 -2.09 1.27 -3.16
C ILE A 47 -2.13 2.23 -4.34
N VAL A 48 -3.08 3.17 -4.31
CA VAL A 48 -3.17 4.30 -5.23
C VAL A 48 -2.95 5.56 -4.44
N THR A 49 -1.85 6.26 -4.68
CA THR A 49 -1.50 7.49 -3.96
C THR A 49 -2.42 8.64 -4.35
N GLY A 50 -2.45 9.69 -3.55
CA GLY A 50 -3.19 10.92 -3.85
C GLY A 50 -2.79 11.59 -5.18
N GLU A 51 -1.60 11.28 -5.69
CA GLU A 51 -1.06 11.73 -6.98
C GLU A 51 -1.42 10.77 -8.13
N GLY A 52 -2.16 9.68 -7.86
CA GLY A 52 -2.55 8.67 -8.84
C GLY A 52 -1.45 7.65 -9.16
N LYS A 53 -0.37 7.57 -8.36
CA LYS A 53 0.67 6.55 -8.51
C LYS A 53 0.21 5.21 -7.95
N VAL A 54 0.54 4.11 -8.65
CA VAL A 54 0.08 2.76 -8.30
C VAL A 54 1.25 1.92 -7.80
N VAL A 55 1.12 1.43 -6.56
CA VAL A 55 2.08 0.55 -5.89
C VAL A 55 1.43 -0.81 -5.63
N TYR A 56 2.08 -1.88 -6.07
CA TYR A 56 1.72 -3.25 -5.71
C TYR A 56 2.75 -3.83 -4.76
N ILE A 57 2.28 -4.60 -3.78
CA ILE A 57 3.11 -5.33 -2.82
C ILE A 57 2.71 -6.80 -2.90
N ASP A 58 3.69 -7.68 -3.03
CA ASP A 58 3.54 -9.14 -3.08
C ASP A 58 2.39 -9.62 -3.99
N PRO A 59 2.42 -9.35 -5.30
CA PRO A 59 1.35 -9.76 -6.22
C PRO A 59 1.19 -11.28 -6.24
N TYR A 60 0.04 -11.78 -5.82
CA TYR A 60 -0.27 -13.22 -5.78
C TYR A 60 -1.77 -13.48 -5.80
N ALA A 61 -2.50 -12.96 -4.81
CA ALA A 61 -3.89 -13.30 -4.52
C ALA A 61 -4.88 -12.26 -5.04
N GLY A 62 -6.12 -12.67 -5.19
CA GLY A 62 -7.25 -11.80 -5.51
C GLY A 62 -7.23 -11.20 -6.91
N GLU A 63 -7.90 -10.07 -7.02
CA GLU A 63 -8.10 -9.29 -8.24
C GLU A 63 -7.56 -7.86 -8.05
N GLY A 64 -7.70 -6.99 -9.05
CA GLY A 64 -7.33 -5.59 -8.95
C GLY A 64 -5.93 -5.26 -9.48
N TYR A 65 -5.41 -6.07 -10.44
CA TYR A 65 -4.12 -5.90 -11.11
C TYR A 65 -4.21 -5.15 -12.44
N GLU A 66 -5.35 -4.51 -12.72
CA GLU A 66 -5.62 -3.83 -13.99
C GLU A 66 -4.97 -2.45 -14.13
N LEU A 67 -4.63 -1.81 -13.01
CA LEU A 67 -4.02 -0.48 -13.04
C LEU A 67 -2.53 -0.56 -13.38
N PRO A 68 -2.01 0.36 -14.25
CA PRO A 68 -0.59 0.39 -14.58
C PRO A 68 0.27 0.69 -13.35
N ALA A 69 1.20 -0.22 -13.02
CA ALA A 69 2.09 -0.06 -11.86
C ALA A 69 3.15 1.02 -12.09
N ASP A 70 3.37 1.87 -11.11
CA ASP A 70 4.55 2.72 -10.97
C ASP A 70 5.64 2.02 -10.13
N LEU A 71 5.24 1.17 -9.17
CA LEU A 71 6.13 0.41 -8.30
C LEU A 71 5.56 -0.97 -8.00
N ILE A 72 6.42 -1.98 -7.99
CA ILE A 72 6.11 -3.31 -7.48
C ILE A 72 7.17 -3.68 -6.43
N LEU A 73 6.71 -4.02 -5.23
CA LEU A 73 7.55 -4.48 -4.12
C LEU A 73 7.35 -5.98 -3.91
N VAL A 74 8.45 -6.70 -3.67
CA VAL A 74 8.42 -8.14 -3.35
C VAL A 74 9.23 -8.36 -2.08
N THR A 75 8.57 -8.86 -1.03
CA THR A 75 9.18 -9.06 0.29
C THR A 75 10.15 -10.22 0.33
N HIS A 76 9.90 -11.29 -0.43
CA HIS A 76 10.78 -12.46 -0.52
C HIS A 76 10.48 -13.32 -1.77
N GLY A 77 11.23 -14.41 -1.95
CA GLY A 77 11.22 -15.17 -3.21
C GLY A 77 10.16 -16.27 -3.32
N HIS A 78 9.30 -16.50 -2.34
CA HIS A 78 8.27 -17.54 -2.43
C HIS A 78 7.23 -17.23 -3.51
N SER A 79 6.66 -18.27 -4.11
CA SER A 79 5.77 -18.14 -5.27
C SER A 79 4.42 -17.50 -4.97
N ASP A 80 4.04 -17.43 -3.72
CA ASP A 80 2.83 -16.80 -3.18
C ASP A 80 3.02 -15.32 -2.81
N HIS A 81 4.20 -14.76 -3.08
CA HIS A 81 4.52 -13.34 -2.95
C HIS A 81 5.07 -12.71 -4.23
N ASN A 82 5.49 -13.53 -5.20
CA ASN A 82 6.32 -13.10 -6.32
C ASN A 82 5.69 -13.37 -7.70
N LYS A 83 4.37 -13.26 -7.84
CA LYS A 83 3.71 -13.34 -9.15
C LYS A 83 3.63 -11.97 -9.84
N VAL A 84 4.78 -11.31 -9.97
CA VAL A 84 4.92 -9.99 -10.62
C VAL A 84 4.29 -9.94 -12.02
N GLY A 85 4.19 -11.09 -12.70
CA GLY A 85 3.54 -11.25 -14.01
C GLY A 85 2.01 -11.03 -14.00
N LEU A 86 1.35 -11.00 -12.84
CA LEU A 86 -0.07 -10.62 -12.72
C LEU A 86 -0.27 -9.14 -13.06
N VAL A 87 0.70 -8.29 -12.73
CA VAL A 87 0.70 -6.86 -13.05
C VAL A 87 1.20 -6.70 -14.49
N LYS A 88 0.27 -6.84 -15.45
CA LYS A 88 0.60 -6.81 -16.88
C LYS A 88 0.88 -5.42 -17.41
N GLN A 89 0.21 -4.39 -16.87
CA GLN A 89 0.40 -3.00 -17.29
C GLN A 89 1.38 -2.31 -16.35
N ARG A 90 2.30 -1.55 -16.93
CA ARG A 90 3.32 -0.81 -16.17
C ARG A 90 3.43 0.59 -16.75
N ALA A 91 3.49 1.60 -15.89
CA ALA A 91 3.74 2.97 -16.28
C ALA A 91 5.18 3.11 -16.82
N GLY A 92 5.42 4.11 -17.63
CA GLY A 92 6.78 4.45 -18.05
C GLY A 92 7.65 4.76 -16.82
N GLY A 93 8.77 4.05 -16.68
CA GLY A 93 9.64 4.19 -15.50
C GLY A 93 9.22 3.35 -14.28
N CYS A 94 8.26 2.40 -14.42
CA CYS A 94 7.89 1.48 -13.36
C CYS A 94 9.13 0.76 -12.79
N ARG A 95 9.26 0.77 -11.45
CA ARG A 95 10.30 0.01 -10.77
C ARG A 95 9.76 -1.27 -10.16
N VAL A 96 10.59 -2.30 -10.15
CA VAL A 96 10.35 -3.54 -9.39
C VAL A 96 11.49 -3.66 -8.39
N ILE A 97 11.19 -3.54 -7.10
CA ILE A 97 12.17 -3.68 -6.01
C ILE A 97 11.87 -5.00 -5.31
N THR A 98 12.78 -5.95 -5.44
CA THR A 98 12.69 -7.25 -4.76
C THR A 98 13.55 -7.26 -3.50
N HIS A 99 13.35 -8.27 -2.65
CA HIS A 99 14.21 -8.52 -1.49
C HIS A 99 15.71 -8.55 -1.86
N ALA A 100 16.07 -9.05 -3.03
CA ALA A 100 17.46 -9.11 -3.48
C ALA A 100 18.08 -7.70 -3.66
N GLU A 101 17.32 -6.75 -4.21
CA GLU A 101 17.75 -5.35 -4.30
C GLU A 101 17.69 -4.66 -2.92
N ALA A 102 16.63 -4.94 -2.16
CA ALA A 102 16.37 -4.35 -0.85
C ALA A 102 17.40 -4.78 0.22
N LEU A 103 18.04 -5.95 0.06
CA LEU A 103 19.10 -6.51 0.92
C LEU A 103 20.48 -6.50 0.25
N ALA A 104 20.67 -5.71 -0.79
CA ALA A 104 21.94 -5.71 -1.52
C ALA A 104 23.12 -5.33 -0.58
N GLY A 105 24.13 -6.22 -0.57
CA GLY A 105 25.29 -6.07 0.32
C GLY A 105 25.03 -6.45 1.78
N GLY A 106 23.91 -7.12 2.08
CA GLY A 106 23.54 -7.52 3.45
C GLY A 106 22.96 -6.38 4.30
N GLU A 107 22.61 -5.26 3.68
CA GLU A 107 22.05 -4.09 4.36
C GLU A 107 20.65 -3.78 3.87
N HIS A 108 19.75 -3.40 4.78
CA HIS A 108 18.40 -2.93 4.41
C HIS A 108 18.48 -1.55 3.73
N LYS A 109 18.09 -1.49 2.47
CA LYS A 109 18.19 -0.29 1.64
C LYS A 109 16.93 0.58 1.76
N SER A 110 17.11 1.86 1.43
CA SER A 110 16.01 2.81 1.27
C SER A 110 16.00 3.38 -0.15
N PHE A 111 14.80 3.65 -0.66
CA PHE A 111 14.57 4.15 -2.01
C PHE A 111 13.62 5.34 -1.93
N ASP A 112 14.03 6.47 -2.52
CA ASP A 112 13.16 7.64 -2.68
C ASP A 112 12.69 7.71 -4.14
N LEU A 113 11.37 7.68 -4.34
CA LEU A 113 10.73 7.73 -5.65
C LEU A 113 9.94 9.03 -5.85
N GLY A 114 10.07 9.99 -4.92
CA GLY A 114 9.37 11.27 -4.91
C GLY A 114 7.95 11.18 -4.34
N TYR A 115 7.09 10.33 -4.90
CA TYR A 115 5.72 10.09 -4.41
C TYR A 115 5.66 9.11 -3.22
N VAL A 116 6.69 8.31 -3.01
CA VAL A 116 6.84 7.40 -1.89
C VAL A 116 8.30 7.18 -1.56
N SER A 117 8.63 7.21 -0.27
CA SER A 117 9.87 6.69 0.28
C SER A 117 9.64 5.25 0.75
N VAL A 118 10.49 4.32 0.33
CA VAL A 118 10.44 2.90 0.69
C VAL A 118 11.67 2.57 1.50
N ARG A 119 11.49 2.05 2.71
CA ARG A 119 12.58 1.54 3.56
C ARG A 119 12.39 0.05 3.78
N ALA A 120 13.36 -0.77 3.38
CA ALA A 120 13.41 -2.17 3.77
C ALA A 120 13.76 -2.30 5.25
N VAL A 121 13.16 -3.29 5.92
CA VAL A 121 13.39 -3.61 7.33
C VAL A 121 13.46 -5.12 7.52
N GLU A 122 13.95 -5.58 8.66
CA GLU A 122 14.04 -7.02 8.95
C GLU A 122 12.69 -7.74 8.83
N ALA A 123 12.71 -8.90 8.18
CA ALA A 123 11.63 -9.88 8.16
C ALA A 123 12.21 -11.31 8.15
N GLY A 124 11.38 -12.33 8.30
CA GLY A 124 11.80 -13.72 8.39
C GLY A 124 11.93 -14.17 9.84
N ASN A 125 13.11 -14.65 10.24
CA ASN A 125 13.42 -15.11 11.60
C ASN A 125 12.57 -16.31 12.06
N ASN A 126 12.22 -17.20 11.14
CA ASN A 126 11.56 -18.47 11.44
C ASN A 126 12.10 -19.59 10.53
N PRO A 127 11.74 -20.87 10.77
CA PRO A 127 12.27 -21.99 10.00
C PRO A 127 11.99 -21.94 8.49
N ASN A 128 10.95 -21.20 8.06
CA ASN A 128 10.55 -21.09 6.66
C ASN A 128 11.13 -19.86 5.97
N HIS A 129 11.55 -18.84 6.76
CA HIS A 129 11.93 -17.52 6.26
C HIS A 129 13.24 -17.04 6.89
N ASP A 130 14.30 -17.08 6.09
CA ASP A 130 15.64 -16.62 6.47
C ASP A 130 15.73 -15.09 6.39
N VAL A 131 16.18 -14.45 7.47
CA VAL A 131 16.36 -12.97 7.54
C VAL A 131 17.27 -12.40 6.46
N SER A 132 18.16 -13.21 5.89
CA SER A 132 19.03 -12.78 4.79
C SER A 132 18.33 -12.80 3.41
N LYS A 133 17.07 -13.26 3.34
CA LYS A 133 16.30 -13.44 2.11
C LYS A 133 14.90 -12.83 2.16
N CYS A 134 14.53 -12.24 3.29
CA CYS A 134 13.20 -11.66 3.52
C CYS A 134 13.32 -10.23 4.00
N VAL A 135 12.41 -9.37 3.57
CA VAL A 135 12.28 -7.99 4.04
C VAL A 135 10.82 -7.66 4.32
N GLY A 136 10.59 -6.84 5.34
CA GLY A 136 9.41 -6.01 5.43
C GLY A 136 9.66 -4.66 4.76
N TYR A 137 8.60 -3.90 4.51
CA TYR A 137 8.70 -2.57 3.92
C TYR A 137 7.98 -1.53 4.78
N VAL A 138 8.63 -0.41 5.04
CA VAL A 138 7.99 0.81 5.52
C VAL A 138 7.87 1.77 4.34
N LEU A 139 6.65 2.18 4.03
CA LEU A 139 6.32 3.16 3.00
C LEU A 139 5.90 4.47 3.68
N THR A 140 6.44 5.60 3.20
CA THR A 140 5.96 6.94 3.58
C THR A 140 5.62 7.68 2.30
N PHE A 141 4.34 8.02 2.14
CA PHE A 141 3.81 8.70 0.97
C PHE A 141 4.00 10.22 1.07
N SER A 142 3.90 10.92 -0.06
CA SER A 142 4.03 12.38 -0.14
C SER A 142 3.02 13.15 0.72
N ASP A 143 1.84 12.55 1.01
CA ASP A 143 0.82 13.10 1.90
C ASP A 143 1.14 12.91 3.40
N GLY A 144 2.28 12.28 3.71
CA GLY A 144 2.74 11.97 5.06
C GLY A 144 2.22 10.65 5.62
N THR A 145 1.27 9.98 4.95
CA THR A 145 0.77 8.68 5.39
C THR A 145 1.88 7.63 5.40
N SER A 146 1.98 6.88 6.48
CA SER A 146 3.03 5.87 6.66
C SER A 146 2.46 4.49 6.98
N VAL A 147 3.00 3.47 6.30
CA VAL A 147 2.50 2.09 6.41
C VAL A 147 3.68 1.12 6.49
N TYR A 148 3.62 0.18 7.42
CA TYR A 148 4.53 -0.95 7.51
C TYR A 148 3.83 -2.23 7.04
N PHE A 149 4.50 -3.00 6.20
CA PHE A 149 4.13 -4.36 5.79
C PHE A 149 5.21 -5.30 6.29
N SER A 150 4.83 -6.27 7.14
CA SER A 150 5.78 -7.17 7.78
C SER A 150 6.49 -8.11 6.80
N GLY A 151 5.85 -8.42 5.66
CA GLY A 151 6.20 -9.61 4.89
C GLY A 151 5.97 -10.87 5.72
N ASP A 152 6.54 -11.98 5.30
CA ASP A 152 6.49 -13.23 6.04
C ASP A 152 7.59 -13.25 7.10
N THR A 153 7.19 -13.36 8.36
CA THR A 153 8.11 -13.17 9.49
C THR A 153 7.59 -13.76 10.79
N SER A 154 8.49 -14.01 11.71
CA SER A 154 8.30 -13.98 13.16
C SER A 154 8.84 -12.67 13.74
N THR A 155 8.84 -12.53 15.06
CA THR A 155 9.38 -11.36 15.76
C THR A 155 10.84 -11.12 15.39
N THR A 156 11.18 -9.91 14.97
CA THR A 156 12.56 -9.52 14.66
C THR A 156 13.13 -8.54 15.69
N LYS A 157 14.46 -8.41 15.70
CA LYS A 157 15.16 -7.47 16.61
C LYS A 157 14.86 -6.01 16.29
N GLN A 158 14.54 -5.71 15.03
CA GLN A 158 14.30 -4.34 14.57
C GLN A 158 12.88 -3.85 14.85
N MET A 159 11.88 -4.74 15.07
CA MET A 159 10.49 -4.33 15.30
C MET A 159 10.29 -3.26 16.40
N PRO A 160 10.96 -3.35 17.57
CA PRO A 160 10.84 -2.29 18.59
C PRO A 160 11.29 -0.90 18.12
N GLU A 161 12.26 -0.83 17.20
CA GLU A 161 12.79 0.43 16.66
C GLU A 161 11.76 1.14 15.76
N LEU A 162 10.84 0.37 15.15
CA LEU A 162 9.79 0.91 14.29
C LEU A 162 8.80 1.81 15.06
N ALA A 163 8.68 1.64 16.38
CA ALA A 163 7.85 2.51 17.23
C ALA A 163 8.25 4.00 17.13
N ALA A 164 9.53 4.29 16.92
CA ALA A 164 10.02 5.66 16.77
C ALA A 164 9.49 6.34 15.49
N LEU A 165 9.07 5.56 14.50
CA LEU A 165 8.54 6.08 13.21
C LEU A 165 7.10 6.57 13.33
N LYS A 166 6.37 6.24 14.42
CA LYS A 166 4.98 6.65 14.66
C LYS A 166 4.07 6.36 13.48
N LEU A 167 4.15 5.14 12.96
CA LEU A 167 3.45 4.68 11.76
C LEU A 167 1.93 4.87 11.89
N ASP A 168 1.27 5.24 10.79
CA ASP A 168 -0.19 5.32 10.77
C ASP A 168 -0.80 3.92 10.73
N TYR A 169 -0.23 3.00 9.94
CA TYR A 169 -0.70 1.62 9.80
C TYR A 169 0.46 0.64 9.87
N ALA A 170 0.20 -0.55 10.41
CA ALA A 170 1.13 -1.68 10.37
C ALA A 170 0.37 -2.97 10.08
N PHE A 171 0.82 -3.69 9.06
CA PHE A 171 0.25 -4.97 8.61
C PHE A 171 1.13 -6.11 9.09
N PHE A 172 0.52 -7.10 9.78
CA PHE A 172 1.21 -8.24 10.39
C PHE A 172 0.69 -9.54 9.80
N CYS A 173 1.57 -10.37 9.23
CA CYS A 173 1.22 -11.74 8.85
C CYS A 173 0.84 -12.55 10.10
N CYS A 174 -0.16 -13.41 9.99
CA CYS A 174 -0.61 -14.20 11.14
C CYS A 174 -1.29 -15.52 10.75
N ASP A 175 -0.79 -16.22 9.71
CA ASP A 175 -1.35 -17.53 9.31
C ASP A 175 -1.14 -18.61 10.37
N GLY A 176 -0.09 -18.52 11.18
CA GLY A 176 0.21 -19.48 12.26
C GLY A 176 0.65 -20.87 11.78
N VAL A 177 0.99 -21.00 10.50
CA VAL A 177 1.46 -22.26 9.88
C VAL A 177 2.89 -22.10 9.38
N PHE A 178 3.14 -21.11 8.55
CA PHE A 178 4.45 -20.80 7.98
C PHE A 178 5.07 -19.56 8.61
N ASN A 179 4.25 -18.72 9.22
CA ASN A 179 4.61 -17.48 9.87
C ASN A 179 4.14 -17.47 11.33
N MET A 180 4.35 -16.34 12.01
CA MET A 180 3.81 -16.12 13.34
C MET A 180 2.30 -16.32 13.37
N GLY A 181 1.82 -16.87 14.50
CA GLY A 181 0.38 -16.95 14.78
C GLY A 181 -0.18 -15.63 15.28
N ALA A 182 -1.49 -15.55 15.44
CA ALA A 182 -2.17 -14.32 15.86
C ALA A 182 -1.70 -13.79 17.22
N GLU A 183 -1.29 -14.65 18.16
CA GLU A 183 -0.74 -14.22 19.45
C GLU A 183 0.61 -13.49 19.26
N GLU A 184 1.56 -14.09 18.54
CA GLU A 184 2.87 -13.48 18.29
C GLU A 184 2.72 -12.19 17.47
N ALA A 185 1.83 -12.18 16.45
CA ALA A 185 1.52 -11.00 15.67
C ALA A 185 0.98 -9.86 16.56
N SER A 186 0.17 -10.18 17.56
CA SER A 186 -0.35 -9.22 18.55
C SER A 186 0.78 -8.63 19.42
N GLN A 187 1.75 -9.46 19.81
CA GLN A 187 2.96 -8.99 20.52
C GLN A 187 3.80 -8.08 19.63
N CYS A 188 3.97 -8.42 18.34
CA CYS A 188 4.65 -7.57 17.37
C CYS A 188 3.95 -6.21 17.20
N ALA A 189 2.62 -6.18 17.17
CA ALA A 189 1.85 -4.94 17.12
C ALA A 189 2.13 -4.04 18.34
N ALA A 190 2.23 -4.65 19.54
CA ALA A 190 2.59 -3.94 20.77
C ALA A 190 4.04 -3.40 20.76
N LEU A 191 4.96 -4.02 20.01
CA LEU A 191 6.32 -3.53 19.81
C LEU A 191 6.37 -2.37 18.81
N VAL A 192 5.70 -2.50 17.68
CA VAL A 192 5.72 -1.53 16.57
C VAL A 192 4.92 -0.26 16.90
N LYS A 193 3.84 -0.37 17.66
CA LYS A 193 3.02 0.77 18.16
C LYS A 193 2.50 1.68 17.05
N ALA A 194 2.07 1.12 15.92
CA ALA A 194 1.39 1.91 14.91
C ALA A 194 0.03 2.43 15.43
N LYS A 195 -0.55 3.46 14.78
CA LYS A 195 -1.88 3.98 15.15
C LYS A 195 -3.02 3.01 14.82
N GLN A 196 -2.84 2.20 13.76
CA GLN A 196 -3.73 1.09 13.40
C GLN A 196 -2.90 -0.17 13.12
N SER A 197 -3.30 -1.30 13.68
CA SER A 197 -2.66 -2.60 13.49
C SER A 197 -3.60 -3.54 12.74
N VAL A 198 -3.14 -4.06 11.60
CA VAL A 198 -3.95 -4.81 10.64
C VAL A 198 -3.42 -6.24 10.51
N PRO A 199 -4.20 -7.27 10.86
CA PRO A 199 -3.85 -8.65 10.51
C PRO A 199 -4.06 -8.87 9.01
N TYR A 200 -3.06 -9.39 8.32
CA TYR A 200 -3.13 -9.82 6.94
C TYR A 200 -2.41 -11.15 6.77
N HIS A 201 -2.42 -11.76 5.59
CA HIS A 201 -1.86 -13.11 5.41
C HIS A 201 -2.37 -14.05 6.52
N THR A 202 -3.70 -14.07 6.69
CA THR A 202 -4.37 -14.77 7.79
C THR A 202 -4.66 -16.24 7.46
N ALA A 203 -4.43 -16.70 6.24
CA ALA A 203 -4.63 -18.07 5.78
C ALA A 203 -3.36 -18.62 5.16
N ALA A 204 -3.09 -19.93 5.36
CA ALA A 204 -2.02 -20.63 4.69
C ALA A 204 -2.25 -20.67 3.17
N PRO A 205 -1.17 -20.62 2.34
CA PRO A 205 -1.30 -20.77 0.89
C PRO A 205 -1.95 -22.12 0.58
N ARG A 206 -3.01 -22.19 -0.14
CA ARG A 206 -3.81 -23.35 -0.58
C ARG A 206 -5.19 -23.48 0.04
N ASP A 207 -5.48 -22.74 1.14
CA ASP A 207 -6.82 -22.79 1.74
C ASP A 207 -7.69 -21.67 1.15
N THR A 208 -7.61 -20.51 1.76
CA THR A 208 -8.26 -19.29 1.30
C THR A 208 -7.22 -18.17 1.34
N ASP A 209 -7.42 -17.12 0.57
CA ASP A 209 -6.50 -15.97 0.62
C ASP A 209 -6.75 -15.06 1.84
N PHE A 210 -7.72 -15.42 2.70
CA PHE A 210 -8.10 -14.68 3.91
C PHE A 210 -8.92 -15.56 4.85
N SER A 211 -8.62 -15.50 6.16
CA SER A 211 -9.40 -16.12 7.23
C SER A 211 -9.85 -15.05 8.23
N MET A 212 -11.17 -14.84 8.33
CA MET A 212 -11.76 -13.92 9.31
C MET A 212 -11.51 -14.41 10.73
N GLU A 213 -11.68 -15.71 10.98
CA GLU A 213 -11.45 -16.33 12.30
C GLU A 213 -10.04 -15.99 12.80
N ARG A 214 -9.01 -16.19 11.98
CA ARG A 214 -7.63 -15.89 12.32
C ARG A 214 -7.40 -14.38 12.51
N ALA A 215 -8.03 -13.54 11.70
CA ALA A 215 -7.97 -12.09 11.86
C ALA A 215 -8.60 -11.63 13.18
N GLU A 216 -9.65 -12.30 13.65
CA GLU A 216 -10.31 -12.02 14.93
C GLU A 216 -9.49 -12.51 16.14
N GLU A 217 -8.63 -13.51 15.98
CA GLU A 217 -7.70 -13.97 17.03
C GLU A 217 -6.58 -12.95 17.30
N PHE A 218 -6.19 -12.13 16.31
CA PHE A 218 -5.22 -11.06 16.48
C PHE A 218 -5.74 -10.00 17.46
N LYS A 219 -5.01 -9.72 18.54
CA LYS A 219 -5.42 -8.82 19.62
C LYS A 219 -4.53 -7.58 19.67
N ALA A 220 -5.08 -6.45 19.31
CA ALA A 220 -4.48 -5.13 19.49
C ALA A 220 -5.59 -4.13 19.78
N ASP A 221 -5.38 -3.20 20.73
CA ASP A 221 -6.38 -2.18 21.09
C ASP A 221 -6.80 -1.32 19.90
N ASN A 222 -5.87 -1.14 18.95
CA ASN A 222 -6.01 -0.38 17.71
C ASN A 222 -6.20 -1.29 16.49
N ARG A 223 -6.71 -2.51 16.67
CA ARG A 223 -6.93 -3.46 15.58
C ARG A 223 -7.91 -2.91 14.55
N LEU A 224 -7.52 -3.03 13.28
CA LEU A 224 -8.37 -2.81 12.12
C LEU A 224 -8.37 -4.07 11.26
N ILE A 225 -9.53 -4.69 11.05
CA ILE A 225 -9.68 -5.82 10.13
C ILE A 225 -10.12 -5.26 8.78
N ILE A 226 -9.41 -5.65 7.72
CA ILE A 226 -9.73 -5.35 6.32
C ILE A 226 -9.95 -6.69 5.64
N GLU A 227 -11.10 -6.87 5.03
CA GLU A 227 -11.43 -8.11 4.34
C GLU A 227 -10.82 -8.13 2.93
N LYS A 228 -10.61 -9.34 2.39
CA LYS A 228 -10.20 -9.53 1.01
C LYS A 228 -11.16 -8.82 0.04
N GLY A 229 -10.60 -8.04 -0.88
CA GLY A 229 -11.35 -7.25 -1.85
C GLY A 229 -11.84 -5.90 -1.32
N GLN A 230 -11.64 -5.59 -0.04
CA GLN A 230 -12.01 -4.30 0.53
C GLN A 230 -10.98 -3.22 0.18
N GLU A 231 -11.48 -2.09 -0.30
CA GLU A 231 -10.69 -0.86 -0.48
C GLU A 231 -10.96 0.11 0.68
N MET A 232 -9.93 0.77 1.16
CA MET A 232 -10.04 1.80 2.19
C MET A 232 -9.19 3.03 1.86
N THR A 233 -9.59 4.17 2.39
CA THR A 233 -8.79 5.38 2.38
C THR A 233 -7.83 5.39 3.56
N LEU A 234 -6.54 5.51 3.29
CA LEU A 234 -5.53 5.72 4.31
C LEU A 234 -5.56 7.18 4.79
N LYS A 235 -5.33 7.38 6.07
CA LYS A 235 -5.33 8.72 6.68
C LYS A 235 -4.04 8.92 7.47
N HIS A 236 -3.34 10.01 7.19
CA HIS A 236 -2.30 10.48 8.08
C HIS A 236 -2.96 11.15 9.30
N SER A 237 -2.72 10.62 10.48
CA SER A 237 -3.18 11.23 11.74
C SER A 237 -2.02 12.04 12.32
N ARG A 238 -2.18 13.34 12.38
CA ARG A 238 -1.22 14.26 13.03
C ARG A 238 -1.18 14.08 14.52
#